data_1be65de153a7b73bf4f49b5f166c3079
#
_entry.id   1be65de153a7b73bf4f49b5f166c3079
#
_cell.length_a   1.000
_cell.length_b   1.000
_cell.length_c   1.000
_cell.angle_alpha   90.00
_cell.angle_beta   90.00
_cell.angle_gamma   90.00
#
_symmetry.space_group_name_H-M   'P 1'
#
loop_
_entity.id
_entity.type
_entity.pdbx_description
1 polymer ?
#
loop_
_entity_poly.entity_id
_entity_poly.type
_entity_poly.pdbx_seq_one_letter_code
_entity_poly.pdbx_strand_id
1 'polypeptide(L)'
;MNQWFRIEAAKSDPASADIYLVDFIGGWIEEWWGDNQGVITAKAFIDELKKLPEAVQTIRLHVNSPGGDVFAAVQMANALRDQRATKGRRIEAIVEGLAASAASIVIMAGDTVTMGDNALLFVHNPLTGVYGYASDLRAAAAELDTIRAAIIATYRWHSALSDEELGELMDGETWLDADDAITYGLATDKVEGLRAAALLSPKALATLKVPEPFKARVEALTEPPAPPPAPEPPAPEPAAAVDVLRLCREAEVLDLAEVLVTEGATLEVAQARIGEERARRAEAVQRQEQITALCAMSQVPDMAAAYIRGGMSVEAVREQLVMVTALRDPQTIDGSLTPEQRATRRADLSPAAIYAKRNGFTKE
;
A
#
# COMPACT_ATOMS: atom_id res chain seq x y z
N MET A 1 -14.60 23.97 17.14
CA MET A 1 -15.35 24.01 15.88
C MET A 1 -15.58 22.56 15.50
N ASN A 2 -16.82 22.17 15.25
CA ASN A 2 -17.15 20.77 14.94
C ASN A 2 -16.49 20.38 13.63
N GLN A 3 -15.68 19.32 13.64
CA GLN A 3 -14.88 18.85 12.48
C GLN A 3 -15.71 18.18 11.36
N TRP A 4 -17.01 17.99 11.59
CA TRP A 4 -17.92 17.17 10.76
C TRP A 4 -18.53 17.89 9.55
N PHE A 5 -18.58 19.19 9.62
CA PHE A 5 -19.09 20.05 8.57
C PHE A 5 -18.23 21.31 8.49
N ARG A 6 -17.65 21.57 7.33
CA ARG A 6 -16.78 22.71 7.10
C ARG A 6 -17.06 23.27 5.70
N ILE A 7 -17.32 24.56 5.62
CA ILE A 7 -17.25 25.31 4.36
C ILE A 7 -15.99 26.12 4.38
N GLU A 8 -15.11 25.90 3.42
CA GLU A 8 -13.91 26.69 3.21
C GLU A 8 -13.97 27.34 1.83
N ALA A 9 -13.69 28.66 1.76
CA ALA A 9 -13.30 29.24 0.48
C ALA A 9 -12.01 28.52 0.03
N ALA A 10 -11.99 27.97 -1.17
CA ALA A 10 -10.81 27.28 -1.66
C ALA A 10 -9.62 28.25 -1.64
N LYS A 11 -8.56 27.88 -0.91
CA LYS A 11 -7.36 28.73 -0.75
C LYS A 11 -6.70 29.07 -2.08
N SER A 12 -6.89 28.23 -3.09
CA SER A 12 -6.30 28.36 -4.43
C SER A 12 -7.25 28.98 -5.47
N ASP A 13 -8.57 29.02 -5.17
CA ASP A 13 -9.58 29.50 -6.11
C ASP A 13 -10.75 30.17 -5.37
N PRO A 14 -10.78 31.51 -5.30
CA PRO A 14 -11.84 32.27 -4.59
C PRO A 14 -13.23 32.15 -5.24
N ALA A 15 -13.33 31.60 -6.46
CA ALA A 15 -14.58 31.30 -7.12
C ALA A 15 -15.15 29.93 -6.75
N SER A 16 -14.45 29.15 -5.93
CA SER A 16 -14.87 27.83 -5.46
C SER A 16 -15.03 27.79 -3.94
N ALA A 17 -15.98 26.98 -3.47
CA ALA A 17 -16.17 26.63 -2.06
C ALA A 17 -16.15 25.13 -1.88
N ASP A 18 -15.38 24.67 -0.90
CA ASP A 18 -15.32 23.27 -0.49
C ASP A 18 -16.29 23.05 0.68
N ILE A 19 -17.19 22.09 0.55
CA ILE A 19 -18.13 21.65 1.59
C ILE A 19 -17.83 20.21 1.91
N TYR A 20 -17.56 19.92 3.18
CA TYR A 20 -17.28 18.56 3.65
C TYR A 20 -18.51 17.99 4.35
N LEU A 21 -19.02 16.86 3.85
CA LEU A 21 -20.10 16.08 4.44
C LEU A 21 -19.49 14.80 4.99
N VAL A 22 -19.15 14.81 6.26
CA VAL A 22 -18.47 13.70 6.94
C VAL A 22 -19.30 13.22 8.11
N ASP A 23 -19.39 11.88 8.29
CA ASP A 23 -20.17 11.22 9.33
C ASP A 23 -21.70 11.30 9.09
N PHE A 24 -22.54 11.24 10.13
CA PHE A 24 -23.98 11.07 10.02
C PHE A 24 -24.76 12.28 9.50
N ILE A 25 -25.81 12.01 8.73
CA ILE A 25 -26.80 12.98 8.23
C ILE A 25 -28.05 12.91 9.11
N GLY A 26 -28.53 14.07 9.61
CA GLY A 26 -29.80 14.23 10.32
C GLY A 26 -29.69 14.40 11.82
N GLY A 27 -30.76 14.93 12.44
CA GLY A 27 -30.79 15.33 13.84
C GLY A 27 -31.46 14.34 14.81
N TRP A 28 -32.30 13.39 14.32
CA TRP A 28 -32.99 12.42 15.20
C TRP A 28 -32.08 11.39 15.83
N ILE A 29 -30.87 11.21 15.31
CA ILE A 29 -29.80 10.38 15.90
C ILE A 29 -29.36 10.94 17.25
N GLU A 30 -29.47 12.25 17.49
CA GLU A 30 -29.15 12.89 18.77
C GLU A 30 -29.99 12.34 19.93
N GLU A 31 -31.29 12.11 19.72
CA GLU A 31 -32.20 11.61 20.76
C GLU A 31 -31.89 10.16 21.17
N TRP A 32 -31.36 9.37 20.24
CA TRP A 32 -31.07 7.95 20.48
C TRP A 32 -29.66 7.68 21.03
N TRP A 33 -28.72 8.60 20.77
CA TRP A 33 -27.29 8.32 21.00
C TRP A 33 -26.63 9.29 21.97
N GLY A 34 -27.36 10.30 22.45
CA GLY A 34 -27.00 11.14 23.62
C GLY A 34 -25.78 12.07 23.43
N ASP A 35 -25.30 12.24 22.19
CA ASP A 35 -24.11 13.01 21.89
C ASP A 35 -24.24 13.65 20.51
N ASN A 36 -24.18 14.97 20.41
CA ASN A 36 -24.30 15.75 19.19
C ASN A 36 -23.00 15.78 18.36
N GLN A 37 -22.02 14.96 18.69
CA GLN A 37 -20.77 14.93 17.97
C GLN A 37 -20.89 14.03 16.73
N GLY A 38 -20.69 14.60 15.55
CA GLY A 38 -20.65 13.87 14.28
C GLY A 38 -21.97 13.85 13.52
N VAL A 39 -22.94 14.71 13.82
CA VAL A 39 -24.22 14.78 13.11
C VAL A 39 -24.37 16.10 12.36
N ILE A 40 -24.67 16.02 11.05
CA ILE A 40 -24.95 17.17 10.22
C ILE A 40 -26.45 17.28 10.00
N THR A 41 -27.08 18.34 10.52
CA THR A 41 -28.48 18.62 10.27
C THR A 41 -28.67 19.33 8.93
N ALA A 42 -29.78 19.04 8.23
CA ALA A 42 -30.13 19.73 6.99
C ALA A 42 -30.23 21.24 7.19
N LYS A 43 -30.76 21.68 8.35
CA LYS A 43 -30.84 23.10 8.69
C LYS A 43 -29.45 23.77 8.75
N ALA A 44 -28.50 23.19 9.47
CA ALA A 44 -27.14 23.74 9.55
C ALA A 44 -26.48 23.82 8.17
N PHE A 45 -26.60 22.75 7.38
CA PHE A 45 -26.10 22.68 6.02
C PHE A 45 -26.68 23.79 5.12
N ILE A 46 -27.98 23.94 5.11
CA ILE A 46 -28.68 24.95 4.31
C ILE A 46 -28.34 26.39 4.78
N ASP A 47 -28.24 26.61 6.09
CA ASP A 47 -27.89 27.93 6.63
C ASP A 47 -26.46 28.35 6.22
N GLU A 48 -25.52 27.38 6.13
CA GLU A 48 -24.18 27.62 5.63
C GLU A 48 -24.14 27.85 4.11
N LEU A 49 -24.91 27.07 3.33
CA LEU A 49 -25.04 27.33 1.89
C LEU A 49 -25.50 28.73 1.56
N LYS A 50 -26.42 29.28 2.36
CA LYS A 50 -26.93 30.67 2.20
C LYS A 50 -25.87 31.72 2.48
N LYS A 51 -24.83 31.41 3.26
CA LYS A 51 -23.74 32.33 3.59
C LYS A 51 -22.65 32.40 2.52
N LEU A 52 -22.69 31.52 1.53
CA LEU A 52 -21.69 31.50 0.46
C LEU A 52 -21.67 32.83 -0.28
N PRO A 53 -20.48 33.47 -0.47
CA PRO A 53 -20.34 34.68 -1.23
C PRO A 53 -20.90 34.54 -2.66
N GLU A 54 -21.43 35.65 -3.20
CA GLU A 54 -21.93 35.68 -4.60
C GLU A 54 -20.84 35.38 -5.62
N ALA A 55 -19.57 35.61 -5.29
CA ALA A 55 -18.42 35.31 -6.15
C ALA A 55 -18.19 33.79 -6.35
N VAL A 56 -18.72 32.93 -5.47
CA VAL A 56 -18.61 31.49 -5.60
C VAL A 56 -19.44 30.98 -6.77
N GLN A 57 -18.77 30.37 -7.74
CA GLN A 57 -19.38 29.79 -8.93
C GLN A 57 -19.43 28.26 -8.87
N THR A 58 -18.50 27.63 -8.13
CA THR A 58 -18.41 26.19 -7.98
C THR A 58 -18.48 25.78 -6.52
N ILE A 59 -19.34 24.81 -6.23
CA ILE A 59 -19.41 24.14 -4.92
C ILE A 59 -18.87 22.74 -5.11
N ARG A 60 -17.78 22.40 -4.42
CA ARG A 60 -17.23 21.05 -4.33
C ARG A 60 -17.73 20.40 -3.05
N LEU A 61 -18.54 19.38 -3.17
CA LEU A 61 -19.10 18.62 -2.06
C LEU A 61 -18.28 17.36 -1.84
N HIS A 62 -17.42 17.37 -0.83
CA HIS A 62 -16.60 16.24 -0.41
C HIS A 62 -17.42 15.36 0.54
N VAL A 63 -17.56 14.09 0.20
CA VAL A 63 -18.44 13.16 0.93
C VAL A 63 -17.66 11.98 1.46
N ASN A 64 -17.78 11.74 2.77
CA ASN A 64 -17.35 10.53 3.45
C ASN A 64 -18.35 10.24 4.58
N SER A 65 -19.47 9.56 4.26
CA SER A 65 -20.62 9.46 5.16
C SER A 65 -21.30 8.09 5.09
N PRO A 66 -21.71 7.50 6.23
CA PRO A 66 -22.52 6.30 6.28
C PRO A 66 -24.02 6.57 5.96
N GLY A 67 -24.39 7.85 5.78
CA GLY A 67 -25.77 8.28 5.58
C GLY A 67 -26.48 8.70 6.85
N GLY A 68 -27.74 8.38 6.98
CA GLY A 68 -28.58 8.76 8.12
C GLY A 68 -30.03 9.07 7.71
N ASP A 69 -30.54 10.25 8.08
CA ASP A 69 -31.92 10.63 7.82
C ASP A 69 -32.18 10.95 6.34
N VAL A 70 -33.10 10.22 5.73
CA VAL A 70 -33.48 10.35 4.32
C VAL A 70 -34.08 11.72 4.02
N PHE A 71 -34.92 12.27 4.91
CA PHE A 71 -35.55 13.57 4.66
C PHE A 71 -34.55 14.70 4.75
N ALA A 72 -33.59 14.62 5.69
CA ALA A 72 -32.47 15.55 5.76
C ALA A 72 -31.62 15.49 4.48
N ALA A 73 -31.30 14.30 4.00
CA ALA A 73 -30.55 14.11 2.76
C ALA A 73 -31.26 14.70 1.53
N VAL A 74 -32.57 14.46 1.39
CA VAL A 74 -33.38 15.03 0.31
C VAL A 74 -33.41 16.55 0.40
N GLN A 75 -33.54 17.12 1.61
CA GLN A 75 -33.49 18.58 1.80
C GLN A 75 -32.12 19.16 1.39
N MET A 76 -31.01 18.50 1.77
CA MET A 76 -29.66 18.92 1.38
C MET A 76 -29.47 18.86 -0.13
N ALA A 77 -29.88 17.75 -0.76
CA ALA A 77 -29.81 17.59 -2.22
C ALA A 77 -30.61 18.67 -2.95
N ASN A 78 -31.82 18.94 -2.52
CA ASN A 78 -32.66 19.98 -3.10
C ASN A 78 -32.08 21.39 -2.90
N ALA A 79 -31.46 21.66 -1.74
CA ALA A 79 -30.80 22.95 -1.47
C ALA A 79 -29.59 23.17 -2.39
N LEU A 80 -28.78 22.12 -2.65
CA LEU A 80 -27.69 22.18 -3.63
C LEU A 80 -28.23 22.45 -5.05
N ARG A 81 -29.29 21.76 -5.45
CA ARG A 81 -29.93 22.00 -6.76
C ARG A 81 -30.51 23.41 -6.87
N ASP A 82 -31.03 23.97 -5.78
CA ASP A 82 -31.50 25.36 -5.75
C ASP A 82 -30.32 26.33 -5.98
N GLN A 83 -29.14 26.08 -5.44
CA GLN A 83 -27.94 26.88 -5.73
C GLN A 83 -27.62 26.88 -7.23
N ARG A 84 -27.78 25.74 -7.91
CA ARG A 84 -27.61 25.64 -9.35
C ARG A 84 -28.69 26.44 -10.09
N ALA A 85 -29.93 26.25 -9.72
CA ALA A 85 -31.07 26.83 -10.43
C ALA A 85 -31.17 28.36 -10.24
N THR A 86 -30.89 28.87 -9.02
CA THR A 86 -31.11 30.29 -8.65
C THR A 86 -29.85 31.14 -8.76
N LYS A 87 -28.64 30.53 -8.58
CA LYS A 87 -27.34 31.21 -8.55
C LYS A 87 -26.43 30.82 -9.73
N GLY A 88 -26.83 29.85 -10.54
CA GLY A 88 -26.01 29.32 -11.65
C GLY A 88 -24.75 28.61 -11.19
N ARG A 89 -24.67 28.19 -9.93
CA ARG A 89 -23.51 27.50 -9.38
C ARG A 89 -23.38 26.09 -9.90
N ARG A 90 -22.15 25.68 -10.23
CA ARG A 90 -21.82 24.29 -10.54
C ARG A 90 -21.65 23.51 -9.24
N ILE A 91 -22.19 22.30 -9.19
CA ILE A 91 -22.07 21.41 -8.04
C ILE A 91 -21.20 20.22 -8.46
N GLU A 92 -20.09 19.99 -7.80
CA GLU A 92 -19.18 18.86 -8.03
C GLU A 92 -19.19 17.98 -6.78
N ALA A 93 -19.83 16.82 -6.83
CA ALA A 93 -19.83 15.86 -5.74
C ALA A 93 -18.58 14.96 -5.87
N ILE A 94 -17.85 14.80 -4.76
CA ILE A 94 -16.59 14.05 -4.69
C ILE A 94 -16.71 13.04 -3.54
N VAL A 95 -16.80 11.76 -3.87
CA VAL A 95 -16.84 10.68 -2.87
C VAL A 95 -15.41 10.28 -2.55
N GLU A 96 -14.94 10.68 -1.36
CA GLU A 96 -13.55 10.48 -0.94
C GLU A 96 -13.30 9.07 -0.36
N GLY A 97 -14.30 8.46 0.24
CA GLY A 97 -14.21 7.12 0.83
C GLY A 97 -15.54 6.38 0.78
N LEU A 98 -16.59 6.99 1.30
CA LEU A 98 -17.90 6.35 1.42
C LEU A 98 -19.04 7.35 1.17
N ALA A 99 -20.00 6.96 0.33
CA ALA A 99 -21.31 7.58 0.25
C ALA A 99 -22.38 6.49 0.41
N ALA A 100 -22.75 6.20 1.68
CA ALA A 100 -23.70 5.14 1.96
C ALA A 100 -25.10 5.66 2.28
N SER A 101 -26.14 4.88 1.92
CA SER A 101 -27.51 5.16 2.35
C SER A 101 -27.95 6.59 1.97
N ALA A 102 -28.40 7.40 2.94
CA ALA A 102 -28.83 8.77 2.73
C ALA A 102 -27.75 9.67 2.08
N ALA A 103 -26.45 9.38 2.26
CA ALA A 103 -25.38 10.14 1.61
C ALA A 103 -25.36 9.91 0.08
N SER A 104 -25.75 8.73 -0.39
CA SER A 104 -25.91 8.45 -1.82
C SER A 104 -26.96 9.34 -2.49
N ILE A 105 -27.97 9.79 -1.73
CA ILE A 105 -29.01 10.73 -2.18
C ILE A 105 -28.41 12.14 -2.37
N VAL A 106 -27.58 12.58 -1.42
CA VAL A 106 -27.02 13.95 -1.45
C VAL A 106 -26.09 14.15 -2.64
N ILE A 107 -25.25 13.16 -2.98
CA ILE A 107 -24.33 13.26 -4.11
C ILE A 107 -25.03 13.38 -5.46
N MET A 108 -26.28 12.93 -5.58
CA MET A 108 -27.08 13.08 -6.81
C MET A 108 -27.41 14.54 -7.14
N ALA A 109 -27.18 15.48 -6.24
CA ALA A 109 -27.31 16.90 -6.53
C ALA A 109 -26.14 17.46 -7.37
N GLY A 110 -25.04 16.73 -7.50
CA GLY A 110 -23.87 17.13 -8.30
C GLY A 110 -24.19 17.26 -9.78
N ASP A 111 -23.55 18.18 -10.48
CA ASP A 111 -23.48 18.16 -11.96
C ASP A 111 -22.51 17.07 -12.43
N THR A 112 -21.53 16.76 -11.60
CA THR A 112 -20.64 15.62 -11.72
C THR A 112 -20.55 14.90 -10.37
N VAL A 113 -20.43 13.58 -10.40
CA VAL A 113 -20.20 12.72 -9.25
C VAL A 113 -18.90 11.95 -9.48
N THR A 114 -17.82 12.41 -8.85
CA THR A 114 -16.49 11.78 -8.97
C THR A 114 -16.24 10.91 -7.74
N MET A 115 -15.79 9.68 -7.94
CA MET A 115 -15.43 8.76 -6.86
C MET A 115 -13.91 8.52 -6.83
N GLY A 116 -13.34 8.42 -5.63
CA GLY A 116 -12.01 7.85 -5.49
C GLY A 116 -11.98 6.40 -5.99
N ASP A 117 -10.86 5.95 -6.52
CA ASP A 117 -10.66 4.58 -7.04
C ASP A 117 -10.90 3.50 -5.96
N ASN A 118 -10.71 3.87 -4.70
CA ASN A 118 -10.95 3.04 -3.51
C ASN A 118 -12.25 3.39 -2.77
N ALA A 119 -13.03 4.39 -3.24
CA ALA A 119 -14.28 4.78 -2.63
C ALA A 119 -15.40 3.76 -2.88
N LEU A 120 -16.43 3.79 -2.03
CA LEU A 120 -17.57 2.91 -2.10
C LEU A 120 -18.88 3.72 -2.07
N LEU A 121 -19.85 3.24 -2.82
CA LEU A 121 -21.23 3.69 -2.80
C LEU A 121 -22.11 2.55 -2.27
N PHE A 122 -23.05 2.85 -1.37
CA PHE A 122 -23.98 1.85 -0.86
C PHE A 122 -25.43 2.34 -0.98
N VAL A 123 -26.25 1.55 -1.63
CA VAL A 123 -27.68 1.82 -1.86
C VAL A 123 -28.53 0.72 -1.26
N HIS A 124 -29.59 1.11 -0.57
CA HIS A 124 -30.56 0.19 0.03
C HIS A 124 -31.92 0.85 0.22
N ASN A 125 -32.93 0.06 0.55
CA ASN A 125 -34.25 0.57 0.86
C ASN A 125 -34.29 1.42 2.14
N PRO A 126 -35.20 2.41 2.23
CA PRO A 126 -35.42 3.11 3.47
C PRO A 126 -35.90 2.16 4.55
N LEU A 127 -35.46 2.38 5.78
CA LEU A 127 -35.88 1.59 6.93
C LEU A 127 -36.42 2.47 8.06
N THR A 128 -37.32 1.91 8.86
CA THR A 128 -37.82 2.55 10.06
C THR A 128 -38.06 1.51 11.16
N GLY A 129 -38.08 1.97 12.40
CA GLY A 129 -38.54 1.16 13.53
C GLY A 129 -39.95 1.54 13.92
N VAL A 130 -40.91 0.59 13.88
CA VAL A 130 -42.26 0.82 14.29
C VAL A 130 -42.76 -0.31 15.19
N TYR A 131 -43.46 0.07 16.24
CA TYR A 131 -44.14 -0.85 17.14
C TYR A 131 -45.63 -0.49 17.22
N GLY A 132 -46.53 -1.47 17.02
CA GLY A 132 -47.95 -1.23 17.01
C GLY A 132 -48.75 -2.44 16.56
N TYR A 133 -50.03 -2.22 16.21
CA TYR A 133 -50.91 -3.23 15.66
C TYR A 133 -50.60 -3.50 14.18
N ALA A 134 -51.20 -4.54 13.64
CA ALA A 134 -51.02 -4.90 12.22
C ALA A 134 -51.41 -3.78 11.25
N SER A 135 -52.32 -2.89 11.61
CA SER A 135 -52.67 -1.67 10.87
C SER A 135 -51.52 -0.71 10.79
N ASP A 136 -50.83 -0.51 11.94
CA ASP A 136 -49.74 0.47 12.07
C ASP A 136 -48.51 -0.01 11.27
N LEU A 137 -48.23 -1.32 11.31
CA LEU A 137 -47.15 -1.94 10.53
C LEU A 137 -47.41 -1.81 9.02
N ARG A 138 -48.66 -1.99 8.57
CA ARG A 138 -49.01 -1.81 7.14
C ARG A 138 -48.92 -0.36 6.70
N ALA A 139 -49.34 0.58 7.58
CA ALA A 139 -49.19 2.00 7.30
C ALA A 139 -47.71 2.39 7.14
N ALA A 140 -46.85 1.98 8.05
CA ALA A 140 -45.41 2.22 7.97
C ALA A 140 -44.78 1.59 6.71
N ALA A 141 -45.20 0.39 6.31
CA ALA A 141 -44.76 -0.23 5.07
C ALA A 141 -45.16 0.62 3.83
N ALA A 142 -46.37 1.12 3.76
CA ALA A 142 -46.80 1.99 2.66
C ALA A 142 -46.09 3.34 2.62
N GLU A 143 -45.70 3.89 3.81
CA GLU A 143 -44.86 5.08 3.89
C GLU A 143 -43.45 4.82 3.37
N LEU A 144 -42.85 3.67 3.71
CA LEU A 144 -41.52 3.26 3.21
C LEU A 144 -41.56 3.07 1.68
N ASP A 145 -42.61 2.50 1.11
CA ASP A 145 -42.76 2.37 -0.34
C ASP A 145 -42.82 3.75 -1.02
N THR A 146 -43.49 4.72 -0.39
CA THR A 146 -43.55 6.11 -0.89
C THR A 146 -42.17 6.79 -0.83
N ILE A 147 -41.42 6.59 0.28
CA ILE A 147 -40.07 7.12 0.43
C ILE A 147 -39.12 6.45 -0.58
N ARG A 148 -39.23 5.13 -0.78
CA ARG A 148 -38.47 4.40 -1.79
C ARG A 148 -38.66 5.01 -3.19
N ALA A 149 -39.90 5.27 -3.59
CA ALA A 149 -40.15 5.90 -4.89
C ALA A 149 -39.48 7.29 -5.01
N ALA A 150 -39.47 8.09 -3.95
CA ALA A 150 -38.77 9.39 -3.93
C ALA A 150 -37.25 9.25 -4.04
N ILE A 151 -36.64 8.22 -3.42
CA ILE A 151 -35.23 7.92 -3.53
C ILE A 151 -34.91 7.51 -4.98
N ILE A 152 -35.65 6.61 -5.58
CA ILE A 152 -35.51 6.19 -6.99
C ILE A 152 -35.61 7.42 -7.92
N ALA A 153 -36.56 8.28 -7.72
CA ALA A 153 -36.69 9.52 -8.50
C ALA A 153 -35.47 10.44 -8.36
N THR A 154 -34.77 10.39 -7.23
CA THR A 154 -33.52 11.13 -7.02
C THR A 154 -32.35 10.48 -7.76
N TYR A 155 -32.21 9.16 -7.72
CA TYR A 155 -31.17 8.45 -8.50
C TYR A 155 -31.31 8.65 -10.00
N ARG A 156 -32.54 8.78 -10.50
CA ARG A 156 -32.84 9.11 -11.89
C ARG A 156 -32.32 10.46 -12.38
N TRP A 157 -31.82 11.31 -11.50
CA TRP A 157 -31.17 12.54 -11.94
C TRP A 157 -29.91 12.28 -12.74
N HIS A 158 -29.25 11.14 -12.52
CA HIS A 158 -28.01 10.73 -13.17
C HIS A 158 -28.16 9.38 -13.91
N SER A 159 -28.82 8.41 -13.28
CA SER A 159 -28.94 7.07 -13.82
C SER A 159 -29.97 6.98 -14.95
N ALA A 160 -29.62 6.24 -16.00
CA ALA A 160 -30.50 5.89 -17.09
C ALA A 160 -31.28 4.57 -16.84
N LEU A 161 -31.01 3.91 -15.70
CA LEU A 161 -31.72 2.67 -15.32
C LEU A 161 -33.22 2.95 -15.10
N SER A 162 -34.06 1.94 -15.32
CA SER A 162 -35.48 1.98 -15.01
C SER A 162 -35.69 2.03 -13.48
N ASP A 163 -36.93 2.35 -13.08
CA ASP A 163 -37.32 2.35 -11.67
C ASP A 163 -37.23 0.94 -11.06
N GLU A 164 -37.51 -0.11 -11.86
CA GLU A 164 -37.36 -1.50 -11.46
C GLU A 164 -35.88 -1.85 -11.21
N GLU A 165 -34.96 -1.53 -12.14
CA GLU A 165 -33.55 -1.83 -12.00
C GLU A 165 -32.92 -1.09 -10.81
N LEU A 166 -33.27 0.19 -10.59
CA LEU A 166 -32.86 0.94 -9.40
C LEU A 166 -33.42 0.32 -8.11
N GLY A 167 -34.68 -0.14 -8.20
CA GLY A 167 -35.34 -0.85 -7.12
C GLY A 167 -34.64 -2.16 -6.77
N GLU A 168 -34.20 -2.95 -7.75
CA GLU A 168 -33.45 -4.19 -7.56
C GLU A 168 -32.07 -3.92 -6.86
N LEU A 169 -31.37 -2.85 -7.23
CA LEU A 169 -30.16 -2.45 -6.54
C LEU A 169 -30.41 -2.13 -5.05
N MET A 170 -31.52 -1.45 -4.77
CA MET A 170 -31.90 -1.12 -3.39
C MET A 170 -32.35 -2.37 -2.60
N ASP A 171 -33.10 -3.26 -3.21
CA ASP A 171 -33.55 -4.52 -2.61
C ASP A 171 -32.39 -5.46 -2.29
N GLY A 172 -31.34 -5.40 -3.12
CA GLY A 172 -30.10 -6.17 -2.96
C GLY A 172 -29.15 -5.63 -1.89
N GLU A 173 -29.45 -4.50 -1.23
CA GLU A 173 -28.49 -3.82 -0.33
C GLU A 173 -27.12 -3.71 -1.00
N THR A 174 -27.06 -3.03 -2.18
CA THR A 174 -25.96 -3.15 -3.11
C THR A 174 -24.80 -2.20 -2.75
N TRP A 175 -23.61 -2.79 -2.62
CA TRP A 175 -22.35 -2.10 -2.50
C TRP A 175 -21.67 -1.99 -3.88
N LEU A 176 -21.32 -0.78 -4.27
CA LEU A 176 -20.74 -0.46 -5.57
C LEU A 176 -19.36 0.14 -5.38
N ASP A 177 -18.39 -0.32 -6.14
CA ASP A 177 -17.15 0.42 -6.32
C ASP A 177 -17.32 1.53 -7.37
N ALA A 178 -16.26 2.28 -7.67
CA ALA A 178 -16.34 3.40 -8.59
C ALA A 178 -16.72 2.98 -10.02
N ASP A 179 -16.24 1.83 -10.48
CA ASP A 179 -16.53 1.33 -11.85
C ASP A 179 -17.97 0.86 -11.97
N ASP A 180 -18.49 0.16 -10.97
CA ASP A 180 -19.89 -0.25 -10.89
C ASP A 180 -20.82 0.97 -10.80
N ALA A 181 -20.48 1.95 -9.96
CA ALA A 181 -21.27 3.17 -9.81
C ALA A 181 -21.35 3.96 -11.13
N ILE A 182 -20.26 4.04 -11.90
CA ILE A 182 -20.24 4.65 -13.23
C ILE A 182 -21.12 3.83 -14.20
N THR A 183 -21.00 2.50 -14.18
CA THR A 183 -21.77 1.62 -15.05
C THR A 183 -23.28 1.78 -14.83
N TYR A 184 -23.70 1.96 -13.58
CA TYR A 184 -25.12 2.20 -13.24
C TYR A 184 -25.52 3.67 -13.35
N GLY A 185 -24.60 4.56 -13.74
CA GLY A 185 -24.87 5.98 -13.86
C GLY A 185 -25.08 6.71 -12.54
N LEU A 186 -24.63 6.14 -11.42
CA LEU A 186 -24.67 6.75 -10.08
C LEU A 186 -23.39 7.54 -9.77
N ALA A 187 -22.34 7.38 -10.58
CA ALA A 187 -21.16 8.23 -10.65
C ALA A 187 -20.87 8.60 -12.11
N THR A 188 -20.12 9.70 -12.32
CA THR A 188 -19.75 10.21 -13.64
C THR A 188 -18.30 9.95 -13.97
N ASP A 189 -17.41 9.86 -12.95
CA ASP A 189 -15.98 9.74 -13.14
C ASP A 189 -15.29 9.10 -11.93
N LYS A 190 -14.04 8.64 -12.14
CA LYS A 190 -13.17 8.04 -11.14
C LYS A 190 -11.81 8.74 -11.12
N VAL A 191 -11.29 9.00 -9.93
CA VAL A 191 -9.97 9.61 -9.71
C VAL A 191 -9.10 8.72 -8.84
N GLU A 192 -7.87 8.45 -9.29
CA GLU A 192 -6.88 7.70 -8.53
C GLU A 192 -6.24 8.53 -7.43
N GLY A 193 -5.94 7.88 -6.30
CA GLY A 193 -5.16 8.50 -5.22
C GLY A 193 -5.91 9.58 -4.44
N LEU A 194 -7.23 9.69 -4.58
CA LEU A 194 -8.04 10.59 -3.76
C LEU A 194 -7.98 10.15 -2.30
N ARG A 195 -7.70 11.09 -1.40
CA ARG A 195 -7.64 10.82 0.04
C ARG A 195 -8.79 11.52 0.74
N ALA A 196 -9.46 10.78 1.63
CA ALA A 196 -10.50 11.36 2.46
C ALA A 196 -9.94 12.51 3.32
N ALA A 197 -10.58 13.67 3.26
CA ALA A 197 -10.19 14.84 4.03
C ALA A 197 -10.50 14.69 5.52
N ALA A 198 -11.42 13.78 5.88
CA ALA A 198 -11.77 13.46 7.25
C ALA A 198 -12.21 12.00 7.39
N LEU A 199 -11.91 11.43 8.55
CA LEU A 199 -12.20 10.03 8.86
C LEU A 199 -13.64 9.85 9.31
N LEU A 200 -14.19 8.67 9.04
CA LEU A 200 -15.44 8.23 9.67
C LEU A 200 -15.22 7.88 11.14
N SER A 201 -16.19 8.20 11.99
CA SER A 201 -16.15 7.70 13.36
C SER A 201 -16.33 6.18 13.40
N PRO A 202 -15.69 5.45 14.34
CA PRO A 202 -15.95 4.02 14.51
C PRO A 202 -17.42 3.70 14.73
N LYS A 203 -18.16 4.64 15.32
CA LYS A 203 -19.59 4.57 15.56
C LYS A 203 -20.38 4.61 14.24
N ALA A 204 -19.96 5.45 13.28
CA ALA A 204 -20.56 5.52 11.95
C ALA A 204 -20.44 4.17 11.22
N LEU A 205 -19.28 3.56 11.26
CA LEU A 205 -19.07 2.26 10.62
C LEU A 205 -19.86 1.12 11.27
N ALA A 206 -20.03 1.15 12.59
CA ALA A 206 -20.77 0.11 13.31
C ALA A 206 -22.25 -0.01 12.90
N THR A 207 -22.81 1.01 12.22
CA THR A 207 -24.18 0.98 11.70
C THR A 207 -24.32 0.28 10.38
N LEU A 208 -23.22 0.04 9.66
CA LEU A 208 -23.22 -0.55 8.33
C LEU A 208 -22.98 -2.06 8.40
N LYS A 209 -23.81 -2.82 7.69
CA LYS A 209 -23.57 -4.25 7.43
C LYS A 209 -22.66 -4.38 6.22
N VAL A 210 -21.35 -4.25 6.44
CA VAL A 210 -20.36 -4.30 5.35
C VAL A 210 -20.07 -5.75 4.97
N PRO A 211 -20.27 -6.15 3.69
CA PRO A 211 -19.88 -7.47 3.20
C PRO A 211 -18.38 -7.70 3.28
N GLU A 212 -17.94 -8.95 3.48
CA GLU A 212 -16.52 -9.32 3.62
C GLU A 212 -15.59 -8.74 2.52
N PRO A 213 -15.95 -8.70 1.22
CA PRO A 213 -15.09 -8.13 0.20
C PRO A 213 -14.74 -6.65 0.41
N PHE A 214 -15.61 -5.88 1.09
CA PHE A 214 -15.43 -4.45 1.30
C PHE A 214 -14.98 -4.09 2.71
N LYS A 215 -14.97 -5.04 3.64
CA LYS A 215 -14.75 -4.80 5.07
C LYS A 215 -13.42 -4.11 5.36
N ALA A 216 -12.33 -4.63 4.83
CA ALA A 216 -11.00 -4.03 5.00
C ALA A 216 -10.92 -2.60 4.43
N ARG A 217 -11.60 -2.32 3.31
CA ARG A 217 -11.65 -0.98 2.70
C ARG A 217 -12.41 0.00 3.58
N VAL A 218 -13.54 -0.43 4.13
CA VAL A 218 -14.36 0.42 5.00
C VAL A 218 -13.69 0.65 6.36
N GLU A 219 -13.03 -0.35 6.94
CA GLU A 219 -12.24 -0.23 8.16
C GLU A 219 -11.09 0.77 8.01
N ALA A 220 -10.44 0.79 6.86
CA ALA A 220 -9.37 1.74 6.56
C ALA A 220 -9.84 3.22 6.55
N LEU A 221 -11.14 3.49 6.40
CA LEU A 221 -11.69 4.85 6.47
C LEU A 221 -11.73 5.42 7.90
N THR A 222 -11.46 4.62 8.93
CA THR A 222 -11.32 5.09 10.33
C THR A 222 -9.87 5.32 10.74
N GLU A 223 -8.91 4.87 9.95
CA GLU A 223 -7.50 5.07 10.24
C GLU A 223 -7.01 6.38 9.62
N PRO A 224 -6.21 7.18 10.36
CA PRO A 224 -5.60 8.34 9.76
C PRO A 224 -4.78 7.89 8.55
N PRO A 225 -4.88 8.61 7.40
CA PRO A 225 -4.07 8.27 6.24
C PRO A 225 -2.61 8.22 6.69
N ALA A 226 -1.91 7.16 6.25
CA ALA A 226 -0.48 7.06 6.53
C ALA A 226 0.16 8.42 6.19
N PRO A 227 1.00 8.98 7.05
CA PRO A 227 1.66 10.24 6.77
C PRO A 227 2.26 10.13 5.36
N PRO A 228 2.18 11.19 4.54
CA PRO A 228 2.81 11.17 3.23
C PRO A 228 4.22 10.62 3.42
N PRO A 229 4.70 9.73 2.55
CA PRO A 229 6.07 9.26 2.65
C PRO A 229 6.92 10.50 2.88
N ALA A 230 7.74 10.49 3.93
CA ALA A 230 8.64 11.59 4.22
C ALA A 230 9.30 11.95 2.87
N PRO A 231 9.39 13.24 2.51
CA PRO A 231 10.04 13.61 1.26
C PRO A 231 11.32 12.81 1.21
N GLU A 232 11.49 12.04 0.13
CA GLU A 232 12.70 11.25 -0.04
C GLU A 232 13.85 12.17 0.31
N PRO A 233 14.75 11.77 1.21
CA PRO A 233 15.91 12.61 1.54
C PRO A 233 16.52 13.00 0.20
N PRO A 234 16.91 14.27 -0.01
CA PRO A 234 17.46 14.72 -1.28
C PRO A 234 18.51 13.70 -1.69
N ALA A 235 18.46 13.25 -2.95
CA ALA A 235 19.38 12.24 -3.44
C ALA A 235 20.80 12.63 -2.98
N PRO A 236 21.52 11.72 -2.31
CA PRO A 236 22.78 12.07 -1.69
C PRO A 236 23.70 12.67 -2.76
N GLU A 237 24.21 13.85 -2.49
CA GLU A 237 25.06 14.58 -3.44
C GLU A 237 26.31 13.76 -3.77
N PRO A 238 26.71 13.70 -5.05
CA PRO A 238 27.96 13.06 -5.44
C PRO A 238 29.13 13.67 -4.66
N ALA A 239 30.05 12.83 -4.20
CA ALA A 239 31.25 13.31 -3.53
C ALA A 239 32.10 14.15 -4.50
N ALA A 240 32.72 15.21 -3.98
CA ALA A 240 33.67 15.97 -4.77
C ALA A 240 34.80 15.05 -5.26
N ALA A 241 35.17 15.14 -6.55
CA ALA A 241 36.18 14.29 -7.16
C ALA A 241 37.54 14.32 -6.39
N VAL A 242 37.85 15.47 -5.80
CA VAL A 242 39.05 15.65 -4.99
C VAL A 242 39.03 14.78 -3.71
N ASP A 243 37.89 14.65 -3.08
CA ASP A 243 37.74 13.82 -1.85
C ASP A 243 37.80 12.34 -2.19
N VAL A 244 37.18 11.90 -3.28
CA VAL A 244 37.28 10.51 -3.77
C VAL A 244 38.74 10.17 -4.11
N LEU A 245 39.43 11.06 -4.85
CA LEU A 245 40.85 10.86 -5.18
C LEU A 245 41.75 10.79 -3.93
N ARG A 246 41.47 11.62 -2.92
CA ARG A 246 42.21 11.59 -1.65
C ARG A 246 42.04 10.25 -0.94
N LEU A 247 40.79 9.78 -0.79
CA LEU A 247 40.46 8.50 -0.15
C LEU A 247 41.08 7.31 -0.89
N CYS A 248 41.03 7.29 -2.22
CA CYS A 248 41.65 6.23 -3.02
C CYS A 248 43.17 6.22 -2.92
N ARG A 249 43.80 7.41 -2.79
CA ARG A 249 45.25 7.53 -2.59
C ARG A 249 45.66 7.02 -1.22
N GLU A 250 44.95 7.43 -0.15
CA GLU A 250 45.25 6.99 1.23
C GLU A 250 45.06 5.48 1.41
N ALA A 251 44.13 4.90 0.63
CA ALA A 251 43.82 3.48 0.64
C ALA A 251 44.68 2.64 -0.33
N GLU A 252 45.54 3.26 -1.12
CA GLU A 252 46.39 2.62 -2.16
C GLU A 252 45.59 1.90 -3.28
N VAL A 253 44.41 2.45 -3.61
CA VAL A 253 43.52 1.92 -4.66
C VAL A 253 43.16 3.00 -5.70
N LEU A 254 44.14 3.75 -6.17
CA LEU A 254 43.97 4.86 -7.11
C LEU A 254 43.26 4.48 -8.42
N ASP A 255 43.41 3.24 -8.84
CA ASP A 255 42.72 2.67 -10.02
C ASP A 255 41.18 2.63 -9.88
N LEU A 256 40.65 2.67 -8.66
CA LEU A 256 39.21 2.73 -8.40
C LEU A 256 38.66 4.17 -8.50
N ALA A 257 39.50 5.17 -8.43
CA ALA A 257 39.11 6.58 -8.33
C ALA A 257 38.34 7.06 -9.57
N GLU A 258 38.79 6.71 -10.76
CA GLU A 258 38.15 7.10 -12.03
C GLU A 258 36.72 6.55 -12.14
N VAL A 259 36.54 5.30 -11.73
CA VAL A 259 35.21 4.65 -11.75
C VAL A 259 34.26 5.34 -10.76
N LEU A 260 34.71 5.57 -9.53
CA LEU A 260 33.89 6.19 -8.48
C LEU A 260 33.49 7.63 -8.84
N VAL A 261 34.38 8.39 -9.45
CA VAL A 261 34.10 9.77 -9.89
C VAL A 261 33.13 9.77 -11.07
N THR A 262 33.31 8.87 -12.05
CA THR A 262 32.45 8.78 -13.24
C THR A 262 31.03 8.34 -12.89
N GLU A 263 30.89 7.43 -11.92
CA GLU A 263 29.60 6.96 -11.43
C GLU A 263 28.89 7.97 -10.51
N GLY A 264 29.57 9.08 -10.16
CA GLY A 264 29.00 10.06 -9.23
C GLY A 264 28.76 9.50 -7.81
N ALA A 265 29.65 8.61 -7.34
CA ALA A 265 29.53 7.95 -6.05
C ALA A 265 29.53 8.98 -4.91
N THR A 266 28.65 8.78 -3.91
CA THR A 266 28.68 9.56 -2.67
C THR A 266 29.90 9.19 -1.84
N LEU A 267 30.25 10.02 -0.86
CA LEU A 267 31.40 9.76 0.02
C LEU A 267 31.28 8.41 0.73
N GLU A 268 30.09 8.07 1.19
CA GLU A 268 29.78 6.81 1.88
C GLU A 268 29.95 5.60 0.95
N VAL A 269 29.41 5.67 -0.27
CA VAL A 269 29.56 4.61 -1.28
C VAL A 269 31.03 4.45 -1.69
N ALA A 270 31.77 5.56 -1.85
CA ALA A 270 33.18 5.53 -2.17
C ALA A 270 34.00 4.84 -1.05
N GLN A 271 33.73 5.18 0.21
CA GLN A 271 34.39 4.54 1.36
C GLN A 271 34.11 3.05 1.46
N ALA A 272 32.85 2.62 1.26
CA ALA A 272 32.47 1.22 1.26
C ALA A 272 33.20 0.44 0.17
N ARG A 273 33.19 0.91 -1.08
CA ARG A 273 33.84 0.23 -2.21
C ARG A 273 35.37 0.21 -2.11
N ILE A 274 35.96 1.27 -1.54
CA ILE A 274 37.38 1.28 -1.22
C ILE A 274 37.72 0.23 -0.14
N GLY A 275 36.87 0.08 0.87
CA GLY A 275 37.02 -0.95 1.91
C GLY A 275 36.96 -2.37 1.33
N GLU A 276 35.95 -2.64 0.45
CA GLU A 276 35.80 -3.93 -0.24
C GLU A 276 37.01 -4.26 -1.13
N GLU A 277 37.51 -3.29 -1.89
CA GLU A 277 38.68 -3.48 -2.75
C GLU A 277 39.94 -3.76 -1.96
N ARG A 278 40.14 -3.06 -0.81
CA ARG A 278 41.27 -3.35 0.09
C ARG A 278 41.16 -4.76 0.68
N ALA A 279 39.99 -5.19 1.11
CA ALA A 279 39.77 -6.54 1.62
C ALA A 279 40.09 -7.59 0.54
N ARG A 280 39.61 -7.40 -0.68
CA ARG A 280 39.89 -8.27 -1.82
C ARG A 280 41.39 -8.38 -2.14
N ARG A 281 42.13 -7.24 -2.11
CA ARG A 281 43.59 -7.23 -2.33
C ARG A 281 44.32 -7.95 -1.20
N ALA A 282 43.92 -7.71 0.05
CA ALA A 282 44.52 -8.39 1.21
C ALA A 282 44.30 -9.91 1.15
N GLU A 283 43.12 -10.38 0.81
CA GLU A 283 42.84 -11.81 0.61
C GLU A 283 43.66 -12.41 -0.53
N ALA A 284 43.84 -11.68 -1.63
CA ALA A 284 44.67 -12.13 -2.73
C ALA A 284 46.15 -12.29 -2.32
N VAL A 285 46.68 -11.35 -1.57
CA VAL A 285 48.08 -11.42 -1.00
C VAL A 285 48.18 -12.60 -0.05
N GLN A 286 47.26 -12.74 0.90
CA GLN A 286 47.25 -13.87 1.83
C GLN A 286 47.17 -15.23 1.12
N ARG A 287 46.35 -15.33 0.08
CA ARG A 287 46.27 -16.55 -0.76
C ARG A 287 47.62 -16.84 -1.43
N GLN A 288 48.30 -15.83 -1.98
CA GLN A 288 49.61 -16.01 -2.61
C GLN A 288 50.66 -16.48 -1.63
N GLU A 289 50.70 -15.91 -0.43
CA GLU A 289 51.60 -16.30 0.65
C GLU A 289 51.36 -17.76 1.07
N GLN A 290 50.09 -18.16 1.25
CA GLN A 290 49.72 -19.52 1.62
C GLN A 290 50.11 -20.55 0.52
N ILE A 291 49.87 -20.24 -0.75
CA ILE A 291 50.27 -21.10 -1.88
C ILE A 291 51.81 -21.23 -1.93
N THR A 292 52.51 -20.12 -1.76
CA THR A 292 53.99 -20.09 -1.74
C THR A 292 54.52 -20.99 -0.62
N ALA A 293 54.00 -20.82 0.61
CA ALA A 293 54.39 -21.61 1.76
C ALA A 293 54.09 -23.11 1.55
N LEU A 294 52.91 -23.48 1.02
CA LEU A 294 52.54 -24.86 0.73
C LEU A 294 53.52 -25.50 -0.30
N CYS A 295 53.83 -24.79 -1.37
CA CYS A 295 54.78 -25.29 -2.37
C CYS A 295 56.22 -25.45 -1.80
N ALA A 296 56.65 -24.55 -0.96
CA ALA A 296 57.95 -24.63 -0.25
C ALA A 296 58.00 -25.83 0.70
N MET A 297 56.93 -26.02 1.50
CA MET A 297 56.82 -27.20 2.40
C MET A 297 56.81 -28.51 1.65
N SER A 298 56.23 -28.57 0.46
CA SER A 298 56.14 -29.74 -0.39
C SER A 298 57.38 -29.90 -1.29
N GLN A 299 58.44 -29.13 -1.07
CA GLN A 299 59.71 -29.18 -1.83
C GLN A 299 59.54 -28.91 -3.35
N VAL A 300 58.55 -28.12 -3.75
CA VAL A 300 58.26 -27.72 -5.13
C VAL A 300 58.06 -26.21 -5.26
N PRO A 301 58.96 -25.36 -4.79
CA PRO A 301 58.75 -23.89 -4.73
C PRO A 301 58.48 -23.32 -6.14
N ASP A 302 59.03 -23.88 -7.19
CA ASP A 302 58.91 -23.40 -8.57
C ASP A 302 57.46 -23.51 -9.11
N MET A 303 56.61 -24.33 -8.49
CA MET A 303 55.19 -24.46 -8.91
C MET A 303 54.31 -23.34 -8.36
N ALA A 304 54.74 -22.65 -7.34
CA ALA A 304 53.92 -21.61 -6.70
C ALA A 304 53.46 -20.51 -7.69
N ALA A 305 54.38 -20.05 -8.53
CA ALA A 305 54.07 -18.98 -9.50
C ALA A 305 53.05 -19.44 -10.56
N ALA A 306 53.02 -20.73 -10.93
CA ALA A 306 52.05 -21.31 -11.87
C ALA A 306 50.66 -21.40 -11.24
N TYR A 307 50.54 -21.89 -10.00
CA TYR A 307 49.31 -21.98 -9.26
C TYR A 307 48.67 -20.61 -8.97
N ILE A 308 49.49 -19.62 -8.60
CA ILE A 308 49.05 -18.25 -8.37
C ILE A 308 48.54 -17.62 -9.65
N ARG A 309 49.25 -17.71 -10.79
CA ARG A 309 48.79 -17.19 -12.08
C ARG A 309 47.54 -17.91 -12.59
N GLY A 310 47.43 -19.21 -12.31
CA GLY A 310 46.24 -19.98 -12.64
C GLY A 310 45.03 -19.71 -11.78
N GLY A 311 45.12 -18.81 -10.79
CA GLY A 311 43.99 -18.42 -9.94
C GLY A 311 43.50 -19.53 -9.00
N MET A 312 44.33 -20.58 -8.74
CA MET A 312 43.90 -21.73 -7.94
C MET A 312 43.65 -21.34 -6.48
N SER A 313 42.65 -21.98 -5.86
CA SER A 313 42.42 -21.84 -4.42
C SER A 313 43.51 -22.60 -3.62
N VAL A 314 43.69 -22.21 -2.36
CA VAL A 314 44.68 -22.86 -1.46
C VAL A 314 44.35 -24.36 -1.29
N GLU A 315 43.06 -24.72 -1.22
CA GLU A 315 42.57 -26.09 -1.14
C GLU A 315 42.92 -26.90 -2.40
N ALA A 316 42.67 -26.33 -3.59
CA ALA A 316 43.00 -26.98 -4.85
C ALA A 316 44.51 -27.23 -5.01
N VAL A 317 45.34 -26.25 -4.56
CA VAL A 317 46.79 -26.42 -4.57
C VAL A 317 47.21 -27.52 -3.59
N ARG A 318 46.61 -27.57 -2.39
CA ARG A 318 46.91 -28.62 -1.40
C ARG A 318 46.60 -30.01 -1.95
N GLU A 319 45.47 -30.20 -2.62
CA GLU A 319 45.10 -31.46 -3.28
C GLU A 319 46.10 -31.84 -4.38
N GLN A 320 46.51 -30.90 -5.21
CA GLN A 320 47.48 -31.13 -6.26
C GLN A 320 48.84 -31.52 -5.71
N LEU A 321 49.28 -30.84 -4.63
CA LEU A 321 50.59 -31.13 -3.99
C LEU A 321 50.63 -32.53 -3.35
N VAL A 322 49.48 -33.06 -2.84
CA VAL A 322 49.38 -34.43 -2.37
C VAL A 322 49.65 -35.43 -3.51
N MET A 323 49.07 -35.18 -4.70
CA MET A 323 49.32 -36.02 -5.87
C MET A 323 50.79 -35.94 -6.34
N VAL A 324 51.40 -34.75 -6.38
CA VAL A 324 52.77 -34.51 -6.81
C VAL A 324 53.75 -35.20 -5.86
N THR A 325 53.55 -35.13 -4.54
CA THR A 325 54.39 -35.77 -3.53
C THR A 325 54.23 -37.32 -3.58
N ALA A 326 53.01 -37.83 -3.79
CA ALA A 326 52.77 -39.27 -3.94
C ALA A 326 53.46 -39.88 -5.19
N LEU A 327 53.62 -39.09 -6.24
CA LEU A 327 54.32 -39.50 -7.47
C LEU A 327 55.84 -39.45 -7.32
N ARG A 328 56.40 -38.63 -6.41
CA ARG A 328 57.82 -38.50 -6.17
C ARG A 328 58.40 -39.57 -5.25
N ASP A 329 57.58 -40.14 -4.37
CA ASP A 329 58.03 -41.19 -3.46
C ASP A 329 57.17 -42.45 -3.61
N PRO A 330 57.46 -43.30 -4.61
CA PRO A 330 56.70 -44.54 -4.85
C PRO A 330 56.93 -45.59 -3.76
N GLN A 331 57.81 -45.36 -2.77
CA GLN A 331 58.17 -46.38 -1.76
C GLN A 331 57.34 -46.32 -0.48
N THR A 332 56.48 -45.32 -0.31
CA THR A 332 55.61 -45.25 0.89
C THR A 332 54.23 -45.92 0.70
N ILE A 333 54.09 -46.81 -0.25
CA ILE A 333 52.96 -47.78 -0.23
C ILE A 333 53.45 -48.93 0.64
N ASP A 334 53.12 -48.86 1.95
CA ASP A 334 53.37 -49.95 2.91
C ASP A 334 52.91 -51.29 2.37
N GLY A 335 53.88 -52.10 1.91
CA GLY A 335 53.65 -53.45 1.37
C GLY A 335 53.28 -54.50 2.43
N SER A 336 53.14 -54.11 3.70
CA SER A 336 52.93 -54.97 4.86
C SER A 336 51.44 -55.38 5.06
N LEU A 337 50.50 -54.77 4.38
CA LEU A 337 49.06 -55.13 4.50
C LEU A 337 48.72 -56.35 3.71
N THR A 338 48.11 -57.36 4.38
CA THR A 338 47.53 -58.58 3.73
C THR A 338 46.37 -58.17 2.78
N PRO A 339 46.06 -59.04 1.79
CA PRO A 339 44.95 -58.82 0.86
C PRO A 339 43.60 -58.52 1.59
N GLU A 340 43.36 -59.18 2.72
CA GLU A 340 42.16 -59.00 3.55
C GLU A 340 42.13 -57.63 4.23
N GLN A 341 43.27 -57.18 4.77
CA GLN A 341 43.40 -55.85 5.38
C GLN A 341 43.24 -54.72 4.34
N ARG A 342 43.69 -54.94 3.09
CA ARG A 342 43.44 -54.02 1.96
C ARG A 342 41.97 -53.99 1.57
N ALA A 343 41.27 -55.11 1.60
CA ALA A 343 39.84 -55.20 1.30
C ALA A 343 38.99 -54.49 2.36
N THR A 344 39.32 -54.66 3.66
CA THR A 344 38.64 -53.99 4.78
C THR A 344 38.83 -52.45 4.74
N ARG A 345 40.07 -51.99 4.49
CA ARG A 345 40.38 -50.58 4.37
C ARG A 345 39.74 -49.95 3.14
N ARG A 346 39.59 -50.67 2.04
CA ARG A 346 38.88 -50.24 0.83
C ARG A 346 37.38 -50.17 1.04
N ALA A 347 36.78 -51.03 1.87
CA ALA A 347 35.37 -50.97 2.27
C ALA A 347 35.10 -49.77 3.18
N ASP A 348 36.00 -49.45 4.11
CA ASP A 348 35.89 -48.27 4.99
C ASP A 348 36.01 -46.91 4.27
N LEU A 349 36.66 -46.92 3.10
CA LEU A 349 36.82 -45.73 2.25
C LEU A 349 35.78 -45.68 1.12
N SER A 350 34.78 -46.55 1.13
CA SER A 350 33.70 -46.50 0.13
C SER A 350 32.84 -45.25 0.35
N PRO A 351 32.29 -44.64 -0.70
CA PRO A 351 31.43 -43.48 -0.57
C PRO A 351 30.25 -43.69 0.40
N ALA A 352 29.73 -44.96 0.45
CA ALA A 352 28.66 -45.36 1.35
C ALA A 352 29.08 -45.37 2.82
N ALA A 353 30.30 -45.87 3.12
CA ALA A 353 30.85 -45.92 4.49
C ALA A 353 31.18 -44.50 4.98
N ILE A 354 31.73 -43.64 4.13
CA ILE A 354 32.00 -42.23 4.43
C ILE A 354 30.69 -41.47 4.71
N TYR A 355 29.67 -41.73 3.91
CA TYR A 355 28.35 -41.10 4.10
C TYR A 355 27.69 -41.53 5.41
N ALA A 356 27.73 -42.82 5.73
CA ALA A 356 27.18 -43.38 6.98
C ALA A 356 27.89 -42.81 8.20
N LYS A 357 29.23 -42.71 8.19
CA LYS A 357 30.02 -42.13 9.29
C LYS A 357 29.77 -40.65 9.50
N ARG A 358 29.59 -39.91 8.41
CA ARG A 358 29.32 -38.47 8.46
C ARG A 358 27.92 -38.14 8.99
N ASN A 359 26.93 -39.03 8.80
CA ASN A 359 25.55 -38.83 9.18
C ASN A 359 25.12 -39.64 10.43
N GLY A 360 26.06 -40.23 11.18
CA GLY A 360 25.77 -40.88 12.46
C GLY A 360 25.03 -42.21 12.37
N PHE A 361 24.99 -42.86 11.18
CA PHE A 361 24.39 -44.20 11.03
C PHE A 361 25.44 -45.25 11.41
N THR A 362 25.50 -45.62 12.70
CA THR A 362 26.19 -46.82 13.15
C THR A 362 25.22 -48.01 12.97
N LYS A 363 25.62 -49.00 12.18
CA LYS A 363 24.95 -50.32 12.21
C LYS A 363 25.27 -50.96 13.57
N GLU A 364 24.21 -51.27 14.36
CA GLU A 364 24.27 -52.34 15.34
C GLU A 364 24.43 -53.71 14.67
#